data_f305ec66cbf0df78dc3cc896d60cff74
#
_entry.id   f305ec66cbf0df78dc3cc896d60cff74
#
_cell.length_a   1.000
_cell.length_b   1.000
_cell.length_c   1.000
_cell.angle_alpha   90.00
_cell.angle_beta   90.00
_cell.angle_gamma   90.00
#
_symmetry.space_group_name_H-M   'P 1'
#
loop_
_entity.id
_entity.type
_entity.pdbx_description
1 polymer ?
#
loop_
_entity_poly.entity_id
_entity_poly.type
_entity_poly.pdbx_seq_one_letter_code
_entity_poly.pdbx_strand_id
1 'polypeptide(L)'
;MGYLDEVWWSRLAQPKMHAWSFQGPLRLRQKKKQKGEKQALACYGVLFDEGTSKQMLLRFVERRPISAVTIAFLEWVLAGLAAEGKRVWVLVWDNASWHISKKVRRWIRAHNRRVKREGGVRILECRLPVQSPWLNPIEPTWLHGKRAIVEPSRKLTAQEVMERVCAHYGCALWEPIPQDVL
;
A
#
# COMPACT_ATOMS: atom_id res chain seq x y z
N MET A 1 -7.86 14.67 1.64
CA MET A 1 -6.93 14.05 2.61
C MET A 1 -6.63 12.64 2.13
N GLY A 2 -5.40 12.14 2.28
CA GLY A 2 -5.04 10.79 1.84
C GLY A 2 -4.29 10.03 2.93
N TYR A 3 -4.78 8.82 3.24
CA TYR A 3 -4.22 7.90 4.22
C TYR A 3 -3.34 6.88 3.50
N LEU A 4 -2.03 6.92 3.73
CA LEU A 4 -1.06 6.03 3.10
C LEU A 4 -0.68 4.89 4.03
N ASP A 5 -0.55 3.70 3.45
CA ASP A 5 -0.06 2.52 4.14
C ASP A 5 0.46 1.48 3.15
N GLU A 6 1.22 0.49 3.63
CA GLU A 6 1.68 -0.66 2.86
C GLU A 6 1.04 -1.95 3.34
N VAL A 7 0.72 -2.79 2.37
CA VAL A 7 0.13 -4.09 2.64
C VAL A 7 0.87 -5.20 1.87
N TRP A 8 0.95 -6.37 2.49
CA TRP A 8 1.47 -7.57 1.85
C TRP A 8 0.34 -8.50 1.46
N TRP A 9 0.27 -8.84 0.17
CA TRP A 9 -0.70 -9.75 -0.39
C TRP A 9 -0.10 -11.13 -0.56
N SER A 10 -0.59 -12.11 0.19
CA SER A 10 -0.12 -13.48 0.09
C SER A 10 -0.61 -14.13 -1.21
N ARG A 11 0.28 -14.83 -1.88
CA ARG A 11 -0.05 -15.70 -3.03
C ARG A 11 -0.50 -17.09 -2.58
N LEU A 12 -0.31 -17.41 -1.31
CA LEU A 12 -0.65 -18.70 -0.75
C LEU A 12 -2.14 -18.77 -0.47
N ALA A 13 -2.74 -19.91 -0.85
CA ALA A 13 -4.11 -20.20 -0.50
C ALA A 13 -4.30 -20.16 1.03
N GLN A 14 -5.36 -19.52 1.46
CA GLN A 14 -5.84 -19.62 2.84
C GLN A 14 -7.14 -20.43 2.81
N PRO A 15 -7.12 -21.72 3.15
CA PRO A 15 -8.35 -22.50 3.20
C PRO A 15 -9.34 -21.83 4.16
N LYS A 16 -10.59 -21.69 3.71
CA LYS A 16 -11.69 -21.19 4.54
C LYS A 16 -12.10 -22.17 5.65
N MET A 17 -11.42 -23.29 5.74
CA MET A 17 -11.74 -24.34 6.71
C MET A 17 -11.19 -23.96 8.09
N HIS A 18 -12.09 -23.92 9.05
CA HIS A 18 -11.77 -23.89 10.46
C HIS A 18 -11.94 -25.31 11.02
N ALA A 19 -10.85 -25.97 11.37
CA ALA A 19 -10.90 -27.17 12.19
C ALA A 19 -10.68 -26.76 13.65
N TRP A 20 -11.47 -27.33 14.54
CA TRP A 20 -11.31 -27.13 15.98
C TRP A 20 -10.45 -28.26 16.54
N SER A 21 -9.50 -27.90 17.40
CA SER A 21 -8.76 -28.85 18.24
C SER A 21 -8.99 -28.54 19.70
N PHE A 22 -8.59 -29.43 20.58
CA PHE A 22 -8.61 -29.19 22.04
C PHE A 22 -7.81 -27.93 22.47
N GLN A 23 -6.93 -27.43 21.60
CA GLN A 23 -6.11 -26.24 21.84
C GLN A 23 -6.62 -24.98 21.10
N GLY A 24 -7.83 -25.03 20.50
CA GLY A 24 -8.43 -23.91 19.78
C GLY A 24 -8.50 -24.10 18.27
N PRO A 25 -8.87 -23.05 17.50
CA PRO A 25 -9.08 -23.17 16.08
C PRO A 25 -7.77 -23.38 15.32
N LEU A 26 -7.70 -24.43 14.49
CA LEU A 26 -6.58 -24.72 13.62
C LEU A 26 -6.69 -23.85 12.35
N ARG A 27 -5.66 -23.08 12.07
CA ARG A 27 -5.50 -22.36 10.80
C ARG A 27 -4.64 -23.20 9.85
N LEU A 28 -5.28 -23.86 8.91
CA LEU A 28 -4.58 -24.59 7.88
C LEU A 28 -4.02 -23.61 6.84
N ARG A 29 -2.71 -23.68 6.59
CA ARG A 29 -2.04 -22.93 5.53
C ARG A 29 -1.40 -23.88 4.55
N GLN A 30 -1.54 -23.60 3.27
CA GLN A 30 -0.84 -24.36 2.24
C GLN A 30 0.67 -24.13 2.34
N LYS A 31 1.41 -25.10 2.86
CA LYS A 31 2.88 -25.09 2.90
C LYS A 31 3.42 -25.64 1.57
N LYS A 32 3.60 -24.83 0.56
CA LYS A 32 4.52 -25.15 -0.54
C LYS A 32 5.58 -24.08 -0.65
N LYS A 33 6.71 -24.29 -0.01
CA LYS A 33 7.95 -23.55 -0.26
C LYS A 33 8.54 -24.07 -1.58
N GLN A 34 8.34 -23.34 -2.67
CA GLN A 34 9.23 -23.45 -3.82
C GLN A 34 10.39 -22.48 -3.60
N LYS A 35 11.62 -22.99 -3.70
CA LYS A 35 12.85 -22.19 -3.59
C LYS A 35 12.83 -21.12 -4.69
N GLY A 36 12.96 -19.83 -4.33
CA GLY A 36 13.10 -18.71 -5.29
C GLY A 36 11.83 -17.94 -5.64
N GLU A 37 10.62 -18.44 -5.34
CA GLU A 37 9.40 -17.70 -5.63
C GLU A 37 8.95 -16.79 -4.49
N LYS A 38 8.63 -15.54 -4.80
CA LYS A 38 8.01 -14.61 -3.84
C LYS A 38 6.65 -15.16 -3.39
N GLN A 39 6.46 -15.29 -2.09
CA GLN A 39 5.22 -15.81 -1.50
C GLN A 39 4.20 -14.70 -1.25
N ALA A 40 4.64 -13.46 -1.23
CA ALA A 40 3.78 -12.30 -1.05
C ALA A 40 4.29 -11.13 -1.89
N LEU A 41 3.37 -10.23 -2.24
CA LEU A 41 3.63 -9.01 -2.98
C LEU A 41 3.39 -7.81 -2.08
N ALA A 42 4.34 -6.89 -2.03
CA ALA A 42 4.17 -5.62 -1.35
C ALA A 42 3.39 -4.65 -2.25
N CYS A 43 2.51 -3.88 -1.65
CA CYS A 43 1.71 -2.88 -2.33
C CYS A 43 1.60 -1.64 -1.44
N TYR A 44 1.84 -0.47 -2.03
CA TYR A 44 1.46 0.81 -1.43
C TYR A 44 0.01 1.12 -1.77
N GLY A 45 -0.70 1.71 -0.82
CA GLY A 45 -2.02 2.25 -1.05
C GLY A 45 -2.20 3.63 -0.44
N VAL A 46 -3.02 4.45 -1.10
CA VAL A 46 -3.56 5.68 -0.53
C VAL A 46 -5.06 5.63 -0.62
N LEU A 47 -5.71 5.76 0.52
CA LEU A 47 -7.14 5.97 0.62
C LEU A 47 -7.41 7.47 0.68
N PHE A 48 -7.93 8.05 -0.40
CA PHE A 48 -8.46 9.40 -0.38
C PHE A 48 -9.86 9.39 0.20
N ASP A 49 -10.08 10.22 1.22
CA ASP A 49 -11.38 10.41 1.83
C ASP A 49 -11.76 11.90 1.72
N GLU A 50 -12.76 12.18 0.90
CA GLU A 50 -13.31 13.51 0.69
C GLU A 50 -14.70 13.66 1.39
N GLY A 51 -14.98 12.77 2.36
CA GLY A 51 -16.22 12.76 3.12
C GLY A 51 -17.36 12.03 2.41
N THR A 52 -17.75 12.47 1.22
CA THR A 52 -18.83 11.86 0.42
C THR A 52 -18.35 10.76 -0.53
N SER A 53 -17.06 10.76 -0.86
CA SER A 53 -16.43 9.76 -1.75
C SER A 53 -15.14 9.25 -1.18
N LYS A 54 -14.88 7.97 -1.43
CA LYS A 54 -13.61 7.31 -1.09
C LYS A 54 -13.01 6.76 -2.36
N GLN A 55 -11.74 7.07 -2.58
CA GLN A 55 -10.98 6.57 -3.72
C GLN A 55 -9.71 5.88 -3.22
N MET A 56 -9.44 4.70 -3.74
CA MET A 56 -8.22 3.97 -3.45
C MET A 56 -7.26 4.09 -4.65
N LEU A 57 -6.01 4.45 -4.40
CA LEU A 57 -4.93 4.30 -5.34
C LEU A 57 -3.96 3.24 -4.84
N LEU A 58 -3.58 2.33 -5.74
CA LEU A 58 -2.69 1.22 -5.42
C LEU A 58 -1.53 1.15 -6.40
N ARG A 59 -0.36 0.77 -5.89
CA ARG A 59 0.77 0.41 -6.73
C ARG A 59 1.63 -0.67 -6.08
N PHE A 60 1.84 -1.75 -6.79
CA PHE A 60 2.70 -2.85 -6.34
C PHE A 60 4.17 -2.46 -6.39
N VAL A 61 4.99 -3.21 -5.66
CA VAL A 61 6.43 -3.01 -5.57
C VAL A 61 7.14 -4.29 -5.95
N GLU A 62 8.20 -4.22 -6.72
CA GLU A 62 8.94 -5.42 -7.16
C GLU A 62 9.44 -6.28 -6.00
N ARG A 63 9.91 -5.67 -4.91
CA ARG A 63 10.49 -6.40 -3.77
C ARG A 63 9.86 -5.98 -2.45
N ARG A 64 10.33 -4.88 -1.86
CA ARG A 64 9.91 -4.44 -0.52
C ARG A 64 9.87 -2.91 -0.43
N PRO A 65 9.06 -2.35 0.48
CA PRO A 65 9.11 -0.94 0.82
C PRO A 65 10.51 -0.54 1.33
N ILE A 66 11.05 0.51 0.74
CA ILE A 66 12.27 1.23 1.16
C ILE A 66 12.09 2.71 0.86
N SER A 67 12.91 3.56 1.45
CA SER A 67 12.81 5.02 1.28
C SER A 67 12.80 5.50 -0.17
N ALA A 68 13.55 4.87 -1.08
CA ALA A 68 13.55 5.23 -2.50
C ALA A 68 12.21 4.89 -3.17
N VAL A 69 11.69 3.70 -2.92
CA VAL A 69 10.39 3.24 -3.42
C VAL A 69 9.26 4.08 -2.85
N THR A 70 9.32 4.47 -1.57
CA THR A 70 8.37 5.42 -0.96
C THR A 70 8.37 6.75 -1.73
N ILE A 71 9.54 7.31 -2.02
CA ILE A 71 9.64 8.56 -2.80
C ILE A 71 9.02 8.39 -4.18
N ALA A 72 9.34 7.33 -4.90
CA ALA A 72 8.77 7.08 -6.23
C ALA A 72 7.24 6.93 -6.19
N PHE A 73 6.71 6.30 -5.14
CA PHE A 73 5.27 6.22 -4.94
C PHE A 73 4.65 7.61 -4.68
N LEU A 74 5.27 8.43 -3.82
CA LEU A 74 4.80 9.79 -3.56
C LEU A 74 4.82 10.65 -4.84
N GLU A 75 5.87 10.55 -5.66
CA GLU A 75 5.97 11.26 -6.95
C GLU A 75 4.84 10.87 -7.89
N TRP A 76 4.56 9.58 -7.99
CA TRP A 76 3.47 9.08 -8.82
C TRP A 76 2.10 9.59 -8.35
N VAL A 77 1.81 9.58 -7.05
CA VAL A 77 0.57 10.12 -6.50
C VAL A 77 0.46 11.63 -6.75
N LEU A 78 1.55 12.37 -6.53
CA LEU A 78 1.59 13.83 -6.76
C LEU A 78 1.34 14.19 -8.21
N ALA A 79 1.84 13.39 -9.16
CA ALA A 79 1.56 13.61 -10.58
C ALA A 79 0.06 13.46 -10.90
N GLY A 80 -0.59 12.43 -10.34
CA GLY A 80 -2.04 12.25 -10.44
C GLY A 80 -2.84 13.43 -9.85
N LEU A 81 -2.49 13.82 -8.62
CA LEU A 81 -3.14 14.94 -7.93
C LEU A 81 -2.95 16.27 -8.67
N ALA A 82 -1.78 16.48 -9.28
CA ALA A 82 -1.51 17.68 -10.09
C ALA A 82 -2.37 17.69 -11.36
N ALA A 83 -2.55 16.55 -12.03
CA ALA A 83 -3.43 16.40 -13.19
C ALA A 83 -4.89 16.68 -12.84
N GLU A 84 -5.31 16.37 -11.61
CA GLU A 84 -6.65 16.71 -11.08
C GLU A 84 -6.75 18.17 -10.59
N GLY A 85 -5.74 18.99 -10.75
CA GLY A 85 -5.71 20.39 -10.32
C GLY A 85 -5.63 20.60 -8.80
N LYS A 86 -5.33 19.54 -8.03
CA LYS A 86 -5.15 19.67 -6.58
C LYS A 86 -3.88 20.51 -6.28
N ARG A 87 -3.91 21.26 -5.20
CA ARG A 87 -2.81 22.14 -4.78
C ARG A 87 -2.14 21.68 -3.49
N VAL A 88 -2.82 20.87 -2.71
CA VAL A 88 -2.35 20.40 -1.40
C VAL A 88 -2.77 18.95 -1.22
N TRP A 89 -1.84 18.14 -0.75
CA TRP A 89 -2.10 16.80 -0.25
C TRP A 89 -1.79 16.74 1.25
N VAL A 90 -2.81 16.51 2.07
CA VAL A 90 -2.64 16.14 3.48
C VAL A 90 -2.36 14.64 3.50
N LEU A 91 -1.10 14.29 3.71
CA LEU A 91 -0.60 12.93 3.77
C LEU A 91 -0.61 12.44 5.22
N VAL A 92 -1.50 11.49 5.51
CA VAL A 92 -1.57 10.83 6.82
C VAL A 92 -0.95 9.45 6.69
N TRP A 93 0.05 9.14 7.52
CA TRP A 93 0.76 7.87 7.50
C TRP A 93 1.37 7.52 8.86
N ASP A 94 1.85 6.30 8.99
CA ASP A 94 2.49 5.80 10.19
C ASP A 94 3.97 6.21 10.31
N ASN A 95 4.65 5.65 11.31
CA ASN A 95 6.07 5.88 11.57
C ASN A 95 6.96 4.73 11.09
N ALA A 96 6.62 4.06 10.00
CA ALA A 96 7.50 3.05 9.41
C ALA A 96 8.88 3.63 9.11
N SER A 97 9.93 2.83 9.26
CA SER A 97 11.32 3.30 9.16
C SER A 97 11.65 3.96 7.82
N TRP A 98 11.04 3.50 6.73
CA TRP A 98 11.18 4.09 5.40
C TRP A 98 10.41 5.41 5.25
N HIS A 99 9.30 5.63 5.99
CA HIS A 99 8.58 6.90 6.04
C HIS A 99 9.37 7.97 6.80
N ILE A 100 9.88 7.64 7.98
CA ILE A 100 10.60 8.58 8.84
C ILE A 100 12.09 8.75 8.50
N SER A 101 12.57 8.10 7.44
CA SER A 101 13.97 8.16 7.04
C SER A 101 14.43 9.58 6.71
N LYS A 102 15.72 9.85 6.95
CA LYS A 102 16.32 11.13 6.57
C LYS A 102 16.18 11.43 5.08
N LYS A 103 16.22 10.38 4.20
CA LYS A 103 16.08 10.51 2.75
C LYS A 103 14.69 11.05 2.39
N VAL A 104 13.63 10.43 2.89
CA VAL A 104 12.23 10.84 2.63
C VAL A 104 11.95 12.23 3.18
N ARG A 105 12.35 12.52 4.41
CA ARG A 105 12.15 13.85 5.01
C ARG A 105 12.86 14.98 4.25
N ARG A 106 14.09 14.72 3.77
CA ARG A 106 14.83 15.70 2.94
C ARG A 106 14.12 15.91 1.61
N TRP A 107 13.65 14.83 0.99
CA TRP A 107 12.94 14.89 -0.27
C TRP A 107 11.64 15.69 -0.15
N ILE A 108 10.78 15.41 0.86
CA ILE A 108 9.54 16.18 1.09
C ILE A 108 9.84 17.68 1.27
N ARG A 109 10.85 18.02 2.05
CA ARG A 109 11.25 19.43 2.24
C ARG A 109 11.71 20.08 0.94
N ALA A 110 12.52 19.39 0.15
CA ALA A 110 13.01 19.88 -1.14
C ALA A 110 11.84 20.06 -2.13
N HIS A 111 10.95 19.06 -2.20
CA HIS A 111 9.74 19.11 -3.00
C HIS A 111 8.87 20.32 -2.64
N ASN A 112 8.55 20.51 -1.36
CA ASN A 112 7.73 21.63 -0.91
C ASN A 112 8.37 23.01 -1.17
N ARG A 113 9.72 23.12 -1.09
CA ARG A 113 10.44 24.34 -1.48
C ARG A 113 10.30 24.61 -2.98
N ARG A 114 10.43 23.57 -3.82
CA ARG A 114 10.23 23.69 -5.27
C ARG A 114 8.80 24.14 -5.59
N VAL A 115 7.80 23.46 -5.02
CA VAL A 115 6.38 23.79 -5.21
C VAL A 115 6.06 25.24 -4.81
N LYS A 116 6.69 25.77 -3.76
CA LYS A 116 6.50 27.18 -3.36
C LYS A 116 6.95 28.17 -4.44
N ARG A 117 7.95 27.82 -5.26
CA ARG A 117 8.49 28.69 -6.32
C ARG A 117 7.81 28.48 -7.67
N GLU A 118 7.53 27.24 -7.98
CA GLU A 118 7.16 26.79 -9.33
C GLU A 118 5.68 26.38 -9.44
N GLY A 119 4.99 26.29 -8.32
CA GLY A 119 3.62 25.71 -8.26
C GLY A 119 3.64 24.20 -8.18
N GLY A 120 2.45 23.61 -8.09
CA GLY A 120 2.25 22.16 -7.95
C GLY A 120 1.53 21.77 -6.67
N VAL A 121 1.63 20.50 -6.29
CA VAL A 121 0.94 19.93 -5.12
C VAL A 121 1.88 19.93 -3.91
N ARG A 122 1.53 20.69 -2.88
CA ARG A 122 2.27 20.71 -1.61
C ARG A 122 1.87 19.53 -0.73
N ILE A 123 2.85 18.88 -0.10
CA ILE A 123 2.61 17.82 0.89
C ILE A 123 2.55 18.45 2.29
N LEU A 124 1.44 18.20 3.00
CA LEU A 124 1.32 18.46 4.43
C LEU A 124 1.38 17.12 5.16
N GLU A 125 2.53 16.82 5.74
CA GLU A 125 2.77 15.56 6.44
C GLU A 125 2.08 15.55 7.80
N CYS A 126 1.23 14.53 8.03
CA CYS A 126 0.57 14.24 9.30
C CYS A 126 0.90 12.81 9.71
N ARG A 127 1.64 12.66 10.80
CA ARG A 127 2.03 11.34 11.30
C ARG A 127 1.05 10.86 12.35
N LEU A 128 0.67 9.60 12.23
CA LEU A 128 -0.09 8.92 13.26
C LEU A 128 0.78 8.73 14.52
N PRO A 129 0.16 8.71 15.70
CA PRO A 129 0.86 8.31 16.91
C PRO A 129 1.48 6.92 16.78
N VAL A 130 2.58 6.70 17.49
CA VAL A 130 3.24 5.38 17.50
C VAL A 130 2.29 4.31 18.00
N GLN A 131 2.31 3.14 17.37
CA GLN A 131 1.47 1.98 17.72
C GLN A 131 -0.05 2.26 17.68
N SER A 132 -0.51 3.11 16.79
CA SER A 132 -1.93 3.48 16.65
C SER A 132 -2.50 3.17 15.27
N PRO A 133 -2.42 1.92 14.77
CA PRO A 133 -2.90 1.57 13.43
C PRO A 133 -4.41 1.78 13.27
N TRP A 134 -5.19 1.68 14.35
CA TRP A 134 -6.63 1.92 14.34
C TRP A 134 -7.04 3.35 13.97
N LEU A 135 -6.10 4.30 14.02
CA LEU A 135 -6.30 5.67 13.57
C LEU A 135 -6.07 5.83 12.05
N ASN A 136 -5.65 4.77 11.34
CA ASN A 136 -5.48 4.78 9.91
C ASN A 136 -6.69 4.13 9.21
N PRO A 137 -7.60 4.90 8.59
CA PRO A 137 -8.82 4.36 7.96
C PRO A 137 -8.55 3.38 6.81
N ILE A 138 -7.34 3.31 6.28
CA ILE A 138 -6.97 2.35 5.23
C ILE A 138 -6.82 0.93 5.79
N GLU A 139 -6.44 0.75 7.04
CA GLU A 139 -6.19 -0.56 7.66
C GLU A 139 -7.40 -1.51 7.62
N PRO A 140 -8.63 -1.08 7.99
CA PRO A 140 -9.81 -1.93 7.86
C PRO A 140 -10.07 -2.36 6.42
N THR A 141 -9.75 -1.51 5.43
CA THR A 141 -9.97 -1.85 4.01
C THR A 141 -9.06 -3.00 3.56
N TRP A 142 -7.82 -3.06 4.09
CA TRP A 142 -6.91 -4.19 3.85
C TRP A 142 -7.47 -5.50 4.37
N LEU A 143 -8.06 -5.48 5.56
CA LEU A 143 -8.64 -6.68 6.15
C LEU A 143 -9.79 -7.23 5.30
N HIS A 144 -10.66 -6.36 4.79
CA HIS A 144 -11.75 -6.73 3.89
C HIS A 144 -11.21 -7.29 2.57
N GLY A 145 -10.27 -6.61 1.94
CA GLY A 145 -9.63 -7.08 0.70
C GLY A 145 -8.95 -8.44 0.86
N LYS A 146 -8.19 -8.64 1.94
CA LYS A 146 -7.53 -9.93 2.21
C LYS A 146 -8.53 -11.08 2.33
N ARG A 147 -9.73 -10.84 2.81
CA ARG A 147 -10.80 -11.85 2.90
C ARG A 147 -11.46 -12.11 1.55
N ALA A 148 -11.63 -11.09 0.72
CA ALA A 148 -12.30 -11.19 -0.57
C ALA A 148 -11.42 -11.84 -1.67
N ILE A 149 -10.10 -11.62 -1.62
CA ILE A 149 -9.16 -12.02 -2.68
C ILE A 149 -8.62 -13.45 -2.51
N VAL A 150 -8.96 -14.11 -1.41
CA VAL A 150 -8.49 -15.47 -1.09
C VAL A 150 -8.89 -16.49 -2.17
N GLU A 151 -7.93 -17.30 -2.61
CA GLU A 151 -8.15 -18.48 -3.40
C GLU A 151 -7.81 -19.73 -2.57
N PRO A 152 -8.80 -20.50 -2.11
CA PRO A 152 -8.56 -21.61 -1.19
C PRO A 152 -8.00 -22.87 -1.88
N SER A 153 -8.13 -22.98 -3.20
CA SER A 153 -7.84 -24.23 -3.93
C SER A 153 -6.44 -24.30 -4.50
N ARG A 154 -5.79 -23.16 -4.73
CA ARG A 154 -4.46 -23.11 -5.35
C ARG A 154 -3.67 -21.86 -4.98
N LYS A 155 -2.37 -21.90 -5.24
CA LYS A 155 -1.51 -20.73 -5.20
C LYS A 155 -1.78 -19.83 -6.42
N LEU A 156 -1.92 -18.53 -6.20
CA LEU A 156 -2.08 -17.54 -7.26
C LEU A 156 -0.71 -17.15 -7.84
N THR A 157 -0.68 -16.80 -9.11
CA THR A 157 0.46 -16.11 -9.73
C THR A 157 0.57 -14.67 -9.19
N ALA A 158 1.70 -14.02 -9.39
CA ALA A 158 1.85 -12.61 -9.01
C ALA A 158 0.83 -11.74 -9.76
N GLN A 159 0.70 -11.97 -11.05
CA GLN A 159 -0.22 -11.23 -11.92
C GLN A 159 -1.68 -11.39 -11.47
N GLU A 160 -2.13 -12.62 -11.20
CA GLU A 160 -3.49 -12.86 -10.72
C GLU A 160 -3.79 -12.16 -9.40
N VAL A 161 -2.82 -12.09 -8.48
CA VAL A 161 -3.01 -11.35 -7.22
C VAL A 161 -3.13 -9.86 -7.50
N MET A 162 -2.27 -9.28 -8.34
CA MET A 162 -2.32 -7.86 -8.68
C MET A 162 -3.64 -7.49 -9.34
N GLU A 163 -4.10 -8.29 -10.31
CA GLU A 163 -5.39 -8.08 -10.99
C GLU A 163 -6.58 -8.16 -10.04
N ARG A 164 -6.64 -9.18 -9.17
CA ARG A 164 -7.72 -9.34 -8.19
C ARG A 164 -7.75 -8.20 -7.18
N VAL A 165 -6.58 -7.76 -6.71
CA VAL A 165 -6.48 -6.63 -5.77
C VAL A 165 -6.96 -5.35 -6.44
N CYS A 166 -6.47 -5.03 -7.62
CA CYS A 166 -6.88 -3.84 -8.35
C CYS A 166 -8.38 -3.87 -8.69
N ALA A 167 -8.92 -5.01 -9.14
CA ALA A 167 -10.34 -5.18 -9.40
C ALA A 167 -11.20 -4.99 -8.14
N HIS A 168 -10.76 -5.54 -6.99
CA HIS A 168 -11.49 -5.40 -5.73
C HIS A 168 -11.63 -3.94 -5.27
N TYR A 169 -10.58 -3.14 -5.47
CA TYR A 169 -10.58 -1.72 -5.08
C TYR A 169 -10.98 -0.77 -6.20
N GLY A 170 -11.32 -1.26 -7.39
CA GLY A 170 -11.66 -0.43 -8.54
C GLY A 170 -10.50 0.41 -9.07
N CYS A 171 -9.26 -0.07 -8.91
CA CYS A 171 -8.05 0.64 -9.30
C CYS A 171 -7.52 0.14 -10.63
N ALA A 172 -6.87 1.03 -11.40
CA ALA A 172 -6.09 0.63 -12.55
C ALA A 172 -4.85 -0.17 -12.12
N LEU A 173 -4.50 -1.18 -12.90
CA LEU A 173 -3.27 -1.94 -12.71
C LEU A 173 -2.11 -1.19 -13.38
N TRP A 174 -1.11 -0.85 -12.58
CA TRP A 174 0.11 -0.19 -13.01
C TRP A 174 1.31 -1.12 -12.86
N GLU A 175 2.33 -0.91 -13.68
CA GLU A 175 3.61 -1.60 -13.51
C GLU A 175 4.15 -1.41 -12.10
N PRO A 176 4.65 -2.47 -11.46
CA PRO A 176 5.23 -2.38 -10.11
C PRO A 176 6.37 -1.35 -10.05
N ILE A 177 6.48 -0.65 -8.94
CA ILE A 177 7.61 0.25 -8.71
C ILE A 177 8.88 -0.60 -8.63
N PRO A 178 9.90 -0.33 -9.47
CA PRO A 178 11.15 -1.06 -9.42
C PRO A 178 11.91 -0.79 -8.11
N GLN A 179 12.72 -1.76 -7.69
CA GLN A 179 13.50 -1.62 -6.46
C GLN A 179 14.66 -0.63 -6.61
N ASP A 180 15.21 -0.52 -7.82
CA ASP A 180 16.40 0.26 -8.14
C ASP A 180 16.04 1.67 -8.65
N VAL A 181 15.12 2.32 -7.95
CA VAL A 181 14.79 3.74 -8.19
C VAL A 181 15.91 4.58 -7.59
N LEU A 182 16.64 5.30 -8.44
CA LEU A 182 17.75 6.18 -8.05
C LEU A 182 17.28 7.46 -7.36
#